data_31481f7c12242d05233bc7d669967e62
#
_entry.id   31481f7c12242d05233bc7d669967e62
#
_cell.length_a   1.000
_cell.length_b   1.000
_cell.length_c   1.000
_cell.angle_alpha   90.00
_cell.angle_beta   90.00
_cell.angle_gamma   90.00
#
_symmetry.space_group_name_H-M   'P 1'
#
loop_
_entity.id
_entity.type
_entity.pdbx_description
1 polymer ?
#
loop_
_entity_poly.entity_id
_entity_poly.type
_entity_poly.pdbx_seq_one_letter_code
_entity_poly.pdbx_strand_id
1 'polypeptide(L)'
;MRLRNKKIKFVPFWKKNNLVLKLFNIFGEKNIKLVGGAVRAALNNKKTKDLDFAVNIRPDLVKQKLEKNNIKFKDKSKGHGTISIFSKDYVIEITSLRKDIKTFGRKAKVGFINSFEEDAKRRDFAINSIYSVLEGNLFDPFD
;
A
#
# COMPACT_ATOMS: atom_id res chain seq x y z
N MET A 1 4.51 1.08 19.97
CA MET A 1 5.55 0.53 19.09
C MET A 1 6.30 1.67 18.40
N ARG A 2 7.59 1.72 18.57
CA ARG A 2 8.41 2.77 17.96
C ARG A 2 8.62 2.46 16.50
N LEU A 3 8.21 3.39 15.63
CA LEU A 3 8.57 3.40 14.21
C LEU A 3 10.08 3.62 14.11
N ARG A 4 10.85 2.55 13.94
CA ARG A 4 12.26 2.71 13.62
C ARG A 4 12.37 3.03 12.14
N ASN A 5 12.57 4.31 11.84
CA ASN A 5 12.95 4.75 10.51
C ASN A 5 14.36 4.25 10.21
N LYS A 6 14.49 3.05 9.71
CA LYS A 6 15.74 2.60 9.14
C LYS A 6 15.99 3.35 7.84
N LYS A 7 16.87 4.33 7.87
CA LYS A 7 17.38 4.96 6.65
C LYS A 7 18.31 3.97 5.95
N ILE A 8 17.74 3.09 5.15
CA ILE A 8 18.53 2.28 4.23
C ILE A 8 18.78 3.15 3.01
N LYS A 9 20.06 3.34 2.66
CA LYS A 9 20.45 4.09 1.47
C LYS A 9 20.15 3.25 0.23
N PHE A 10 18.96 3.38 -0.32
CA PHE A 10 18.66 2.89 -1.66
C PHE A 10 17.81 3.92 -2.40
N VAL A 11 17.93 3.94 -3.71
CA VAL A 11 17.10 4.81 -4.56
C VAL A 11 15.93 3.94 -5.06
N PRO A 12 14.69 4.20 -4.59
CA PRO A 12 13.55 3.43 -5.07
C PRO A 12 13.32 3.67 -6.56
N PHE A 13 13.11 2.59 -7.32
CA PHE A 13 12.91 2.69 -8.77
C PHE A 13 11.63 3.47 -9.15
N TRP A 14 10.67 3.59 -8.24
CA TRP A 14 9.42 4.33 -8.44
C TRP A 14 9.52 5.84 -8.19
N LYS A 15 10.62 6.33 -7.63
CA LYS A 15 10.75 7.71 -7.09
C LYS A 15 10.42 8.80 -8.10
N LYS A 16 10.74 8.58 -9.38
CA LYS A 16 10.55 9.58 -10.45
C LYS A 16 9.26 9.38 -11.25
N ASN A 17 8.46 8.38 -10.94
CA ASN A 17 7.22 8.12 -11.65
C ASN A 17 6.16 9.16 -11.28
N ASN A 18 5.59 9.82 -12.29
CA ASN A 18 4.63 10.90 -12.09
C ASN A 18 3.34 10.43 -11.41
N LEU A 19 2.84 9.25 -11.75
CA LEU A 19 1.63 8.69 -11.13
C LEU A 19 1.88 8.36 -9.65
N VAL A 20 3.01 7.76 -9.34
CA VAL A 20 3.40 7.46 -7.95
C VAL A 20 3.52 8.75 -7.14
N LEU A 21 4.17 9.78 -7.67
CA LEU A 21 4.25 11.11 -7.05
C LEU A 21 2.86 11.69 -6.80
N LYS A 22 1.98 11.58 -7.79
CA LYS A 22 0.60 12.06 -7.68
C LYS A 22 -0.19 11.34 -6.59
N LEU A 23 -0.05 10.03 -6.46
CA LEU A 23 -0.71 9.24 -5.42
C LEU A 23 -0.24 9.66 -4.02
N PHE A 24 1.05 9.84 -3.81
CA PHE A 24 1.57 10.34 -2.54
C PHE A 24 1.06 11.75 -2.21
N ASN A 25 0.90 12.58 -3.22
CA ASN A 25 0.37 13.94 -3.04
C ASN A 25 -1.12 13.93 -2.71
N ILE A 26 -1.92 13.09 -3.38
CA ILE A 26 -3.36 12.97 -3.17
C ILE A 26 -3.69 12.46 -1.77
N PHE A 27 -3.02 11.41 -1.32
CA PHE A 27 -3.33 10.73 -0.06
C PHE A 27 -2.48 11.22 1.12
N GLY A 28 -1.30 11.77 0.86
CA GLY A 28 -0.32 12.19 1.86
C GLY A 28 0.57 11.05 2.34
N GLU A 29 1.83 11.32 2.57
CA GLU A 29 2.83 10.32 2.96
C GLU A 29 2.52 9.59 4.28
N LYS A 30 1.76 10.23 5.17
CA LYS A 30 1.32 9.61 6.42
C LYS A 30 0.26 8.54 6.21
N ASN A 31 -0.51 8.65 5.13
CA ASN A 31 -1.68 7.82 4.89
C ASN A 31 -1.46 6.73 3.85
N ILE A 32 -0.45 6.86 3.00
CA ILE A 32 -0.16 5.89 1.95
C ILE A 32 1.30 5.44 2.00
N LYS A 33 1.51 4.14 1.86
CA LYS A 33 2.85 3.54 1.84
C LYS A 33 2.90 2.42 0.82
N LEU A 34 4.07 2.25 0.19
CA LEU A 34 4.35 1.03 -0.59
C LEU A 34 4.61 -0.14 0.36
N VAL A 35 4.23 -1.34 -0.07
CA VAL A 35 4.38 -2.56 0.72
C VAL A 35 4.62 -3.76 -0.20
N GLY A 36 5.13 -4.84 0.35
CA GLY A 36 5.22 -6.12 -0.34
C GLY A 36 6.32 -6.23 -1.38
N GLY A 37 6.00 -6.82 -2.53
CA GLY A 37 6.99 -7.21 -3.54
C GLY A 37 7.82 -6.08 -4.12
N ALA A 38 7.24 -4.90 -4.29
CA ALA A 38 7.96 -3.72 -4.81
C ALA A 38 9.06 -3.25 -3.85
N VAL A 39 8.74 -3.18 -2.55
CA VAL A 39 9.71 -2.81 -1.51
C VAL A 39 10.82 -3.83 -1.44
N ARG A 40 10.48 -5.12 -1.44
CA ARG A 40 11.46 -6.21 -1.45
C ARG A 40 12.35 -6.17 -2.68
N ALA A 41 11.77 -5.95 -3.87
CA ALA A 41 12.53 -5.82 -5.12
C ALA A 41 13.52 -4.66 -5.04
N ALA A 42 13.09 -3.49 -4.59
CA ALA A 42 13.95 -2.32 -4.45
C ALA A 42 15.11 -2.55 -3.47
N LEU A 43 14.86 -3.23 -2.35
CA LEU A 43 15.90 -3.61 -1.38
C LEU A 43 16.95 -4.55 -2.00
N ASN A 44 16.56 -5.35 -2.98
CA ASN A 44 17.45 -6.26 -3.71
C ASN A 44 17.99 -5.66 -5.02
N ASN A 45 17.90 -4.35 -5.19
CA ASN A 45 18.28 -3.63 -6.42
C ASN A 45 17.59 -4.18 -7.69
N LYS A 46 16.37 -4.67 -7.56
CA LYS A 46 15.52 -5.17 -8.64
C LYS A 46 14.36 -4.22 -8.87
N LYS A 47 13.73 -4.34 -10.03
CA LYS A 47 12.52 -3.59 -10.40
C LYS A 47 11.36 -4.57 -10.57
N THR A 48 10.14 -4.08 -10.35
CA THR A 48 8.91 -4.80 -10.65
C THR A 48 7.92 -3.85 -11.33
N LYS A 49 7.01 -4.41 -12.11
CA LYS A 49 5.89 -3.66 -12.71
C LYS A 49 4.69 -3.54 -11.78
N ASP A 50 4.63 -4.34 -10.74
CA ASP A 50 3.54 -4.35 -9.77
C ASP A 50 3.93 -3.51 -8.55
N LEU A 51 3.13 -2.50 -8.25
CA LEU A 51 3.28 -1.67 -7.06
C LEU A 51 2.08 -1.86 -6.17
N ASP A 52 2.30 -2.33 -4.94
CA ASP A 52 1.28 -2.47 -3.93
C ASP A 52 1.38 -1.33 -2.91
N PHE A 53 0.28 -0.61 -2.76
CA PHE A 53 0.13 0.43 -1.76
C PHE A 53 -0.83 -0.01 -0.67
N ALA A 54 -0.51 0.32 0.55
CA ALA A 54 -1.43 0.27 1.68
C ALA A 54 -1.83 1.70 2.04
N VAL A 55 -3.11 1.94 2.24
CA VAL A 55 -3.64 3.27 2.52
C VAL A 55 -4.51 3.27 3.77
N ASN A 56 -4.27 4.25 4.63
CA ASN A 56 -5.04 4.47 5.85
C ASN A 56 -6.31 5.31 5.57
N ILE A 57 -7.06 4.90 4.55
CA ILE A 57 -8.28 5.58 4.10
C ILE A 57 -9.25 4.49 3.64
N ARG A 58 -10.53 4.64 3.97
CA ARG A 58 -11.56 3.68 3.57
C ARG A 58 -11.72 3.64 2.04
N PRO A 59 -12.10 2.48 1.48
CA PRO A 59 -12.18 2.30 0.02
C PRO A 59 -13.10 3.31 -0.68
N ASP A 60 -14.21 3.67 -0.09
CA ASP A 60 -15.14 4.66 -0.67
C ASP A 60 -14.48 6.03 -0.83
N LEU A 61 -13.71 6.46 0.16
CA LEU A 61 -12.96 7.72 0.10
C LEU A 61 -11.77 7.63 -0.87
N VAL A 62 -11.12 6.49 -0.98
CA VAL A 62 -10.07 6.24 -1.98
C VAL A 62 -10.63 6.47 -3.38
N LYS A 63 -11.78 5.86 -3.68
CA LYS A 63 -12.47 6.02 -4.97
C LYS A 63 -12.81 7.48 -5.26
N GLN A 64 -13.39 8.19 -4.29
CA GLN A 64 -13.74 9.60 -4.44
C GLN A 64 -12.52 10.48 -4.75
N LYS A 65 -11.41 10.26 -4.05
CA LYS A 65 -10.17 11.01 -4.28
C LYS A 65 -9.57 10.73 -5.65
N LEU A 66 -9.61 9.49 -6.12
CA LEU A 66 -9.14 9.13 -7.45
C LEU A 66 -10.01 9.76 -8.55
N GLU A 67 -11.33 9.68 -8.41
CA GLU A 67 -12.29 10.30 -9.34
C GLU A 67 -12.09 11.81 -9.42
N LYS A 68 -11.95 12.47 -8.28
CA LYS A 68 -11.72 13.91 -8.19
C LYS A 68 -10.43 14.35 -8.91
N ASN A 69 -9.44 13.47 -8.98
CA ASN A 69 -8.16 13.73 -9.64
C ASN A 69 -8.07 13.12 -11.04
N ASN A 70 -9.19 12.70 -11.63
CA ASN A 70 -9.29 12.14 -12.97
C ASN A 70 -8.41 10.90 -13.20
N ILE A 71 -8.24 10.09 -12.17
CA ILE A 71 -7.50 8.82 -12.24
C ILE A 71 -8.51 7.69 -12.41
N LYS A 72 -8.41 6.96 -13.52
CA LYS A 72 -9.24 5.79 -13.78
C LYS A 72 -8.78 4.60 -12.95
N PHE A 73 -9.71 3.88 -12.38
CA PHE A 73 -9.46 2.71 -11.55
C PHE A 73 -10.49 1.62 -11.76
N LYS A 74 -10.17 0.43 -11.27
CA LYS A 74 -11.10 -0.71 -11.21
C LYS A 74 -11.16 -1.25 -9.79
N ASP A 75 -12.36 -1.53 -9.30
CA ASP A 75 -12.59 -2.23 -8.04
C ASP A 75 -12.76 -3.72 -8.31
N LYS A 76 -11.66 -4.45 -8.39
CA LYS A 76 -11.68 -5.89 -8.63
C LYS A 76 -12.13 -6.70 -7.42
N SER A 77 -12.01 -6.14 -6.24
CA SER A 77 -12.29 -6.83 -4.98
C SER A 77 -13.75 -6.74 -4.54
N LYS A 78 -14.59 -6.01 -5.27
CA LYS A 78 -16.03 -5.81 -4.97
C LYS A 78 -16.28 -5.41 -3.51
N GLY A 79 -15.56 -4.40 -3.03
CA GLY A 79 -15.71 -3.89 -1.67
C GLY A 79 -14.76 -4.49 -0.62
N HIS A 80 -13.87 -5.41 -0.99
CA HIS A 80 -12.83 -5.91 -0.08
C HIS A 80 -11.65 -4.93 0.12
N GLY A 81 -11.71 -3.78 -0.53
CA GLY A 81 -10.80 -2.68 -0.26
C GLY A 81 -9.58 -2.59 -1.16
N THR A 82 -9.50 -3.33 -2.25
CA THR A 82 -8.41 -3.23 -3.22
C THR A 82 -8.88 -2.56 -4.51
N ILE A 83 -8.21 -1.47 -4.87
CA ILE A 83 -8.45 -0.68 -6.08
C ILE A 83 -7.25 -0.83 -7.00
N SER A 84 -7.48 -1.12 -8.27
CA SER A 84 -6.42 -1.30 -9.26
C SER A 84 -6.37 -0.13 -10.24
N ILE A 85 -5.15 0.35 -10.51
CA ILE A 85 -4.86 1.40 -11.49
C ILE A 85 -3.87 0.82 -12.50
N PHE A 86 -4.21 0.88 -13.77
CA PHE A 86 -3.36 0.43 -14.86
C PHE A 86 -2.71 1.63 -15.53
N SER A 87 -1.38 1.66 -15.53
CA SER A 87 -0.61 2.70 -16.22
C SER A 87 0.35 2.07 -17.22
N LYS A 88 1.02 2.91 -18.00
CA LYS A 88 2.02 2.46 -18.97
C LYS A 88 3.15 1.66 -18.32
N ASP A 89 3.63 2.14 -17.17
CA ASP A 89 4.83 1.60 -16.53
C ASP A 89 4.51 0.60 -15.42
N TYR A 90 3.35 0.75 -14.75
CA TYR A 90 3.01 -0.03 -13.57
C TYR A 90 1.57 -0.47 -13.55
N VAL A 91 1.34 -1.64 -12.93
CA VAL A 91 0.04 -2.04 -12.39
C VAL A 91 0.07 -1.70 -10.90
N ILE A 92 -0.80 -0.80 -10.48
CA ILE A 92 -0.85 -0.29 -9.11
C ILE A 92 -2.07 -0.85 -8.42
N GLU A 93 -1.88 -1.44 -7.26
CA GLU A 93 -2.95 -1.85 -6.37
C GLU A 93 -2.91 -1.01 -5.09
N ILE A 94 -4.04 -0.44 -4.73
CA ILE A 94 -4.21 0.36 -3.50
C ILE A 94 -5.18 -0.40 -2.61
N THR A 95 -4.70 -0.89 -1.48
CA THR A 95 -5.49 -1.65 -0.53
C THR A 95 -5.64 -0.86 0.77
N SER A 96 -6.88 -0.63 1.18
CA SER A 96 -7.17 -0.01 2.47
C SER A 96 -6.72 -0.92 3.61
N LEU A 97 -6.16 -0.34 4.66
CA LEU A 97 -5.74 -1.09 5.85
C LEU A 97 -6.91 -1.89 6.41
N ARG A 98 -6.69 -3.15 6.67
CA ARG A 98 -7.75 -4.08 7.09
C ARG A 98 -7.24 -5.13 8.06
N LYS A 99 -8.18 -5.69 8.81
CA LYS A 99 -8.01 -6.92 9.58
C LYS A 99 -9.07 -7.93 9.18
N ASP A 100 -8.74 -9.20 9.26
CA ASP A 100 -9.68 -10.27 9.01
C ASP A 100 -10.58 -10.43 10.25
N ILE A 101 -11.90 -10.31 10.06
CA ILE A 101 -12.89 -10.56 11.10
C ILE A 101 -13.41 -11.98 10.90
N LYS A 102 -13.15 -12.86 11.87
CA LYS A 102 -13.74 -14.20 11.88
C LYS A 102 -15.23 -14.10 12.21
N THR A 103 -16.08 -14.45 11.24
CA THR A 103 -17.51 -14.64 11.49
C THR A 103 -17.82 -16.11 11.67
N PHE A 104 -18.84 -16.40 12.47
CA PHE A 104 -19.45 -17.74 12.52
C PHE A 104 -20.04 -18.04 11.14
N GLY A 105 -19.32 -18.89 10.35
CA GLY A 105 -19.72 -19.26 9.01
C GLY A 105 -18.56 -19.21 7.99
N ARG A 106 -18.84 -19.59 6.76
CA ARG A 106 -17.83 -19.82 5.70
C ARG A 106 -17.28 -18.55 5.03
N LYS A 107 -17.70 -17.35 5.43
CA LYS A 107 -17.29 -16.10 4.82
C LYS A 107 -16.48 -15.27 5.81
N ALA A 108 -15.20 -15.01 5.47
CA ALA A 108 -14.40 -14.02 6.16
C ALA A 108 -14.98 -12.62 5.87
N LYS A 109 -15.25 -11.84 6.91
CA LYS A 109 -15.49 -10.41 6.79
C LYS A 109 -14.19 -9.65 6.96
N VAL A 110 -14.07 -8.58 6.22
CA VAL A 110 -12.94 -7.65 6.32
C VAL A 110 -13.39 -6.41 7.08
N GLY A 111 -12.65 -6.05 8.14
CA GLY A 111 -12.82 -4.80 8.85
C GLY A 111 -11.73 -3.81 8.46
N PHE A 112 -12.09 -2.55 8.16
CA PHE A 112 -11.12 -1.51 7.87
C PHE A 112 -10.58 -0.91 9.17
N ILE A 113 -9.26 -0.65 9.20
CA ILE A 113 -8.53 -0.17 10.38
C ILE A 113 -7.65 1.02 10.02
N ASN A 114 -7.18 1.72 11.05
CA ASN A 114 -6.34 2.91 10.90
C ASN A 114 -4.87 2.69 11.26
N SER A 115 -4.47 1.44 11.48
CA SER A 115 -3.12 1.10 11.94
C SER A 115 -2.36 0.26 10.93
N PHE A 116 -1.23 0.77 10.45
CA PHE A 116 -0.31 -0.02 9.63
C PHE A 116 0.25 -1.21 10.40
N GLU A 117 0.40 -1.09 11.72
CA GLU A 117 0.86 -2.16 12.59
C GLU A 117 -0.12 -3.32 12.63
N GLU A 118 -1.41 -3.05 12.80
CA GLU A 118 -2.43 -4.09 12.78
C GLU A 118 -2.59 -4.73 11.40
N ASP A 119 -2.48 -3.95 10.33
CA ASP A 119 -2.47 -4.47 8.96
C ASP A 119 -1.30 -5.44 8.74
N ALA A 120 -0.13 -5.11 9.27
CA ALA A 120 1.06 -5.94 9.16
C ALA A 120 0.87 -7.31 9.83
N LYS A 121 0.15 -7.38 10.95
CA LYS A 121 -0.08 -8.64 11.68
C LYS A 121 -0.85 -9.70 10.88
N ARG A 122 -1.67 -9.30 9.91
CA ARG A 122 -2.40 -10.26 9.05
C ARG A 122 -1.58 -10.80 7.90
N ARG A 123 -0.39 -10.26 7.66
CA ARG A 123 0.48 -10.67 6.56
C ARG A 123 1.35 -11.85 6.97
N ASP A 124 1.47 -12.84 6.07
CA ASP A 124 2.09 -14.14 6.38
C ASP A 124 3.58 -14.07 6.69
N PHE A 125 4.30 -13.12 6.10
CA PHE A 125 5.75 -13.00 6.26
C PHE A 125 6.14 -11.58 6.66
N ALA A 126 7.08 -11.47 7.58
CA ALA A 126 7.62 -10.18 8.04
C ALA A 126 8.12 -9.30 6.89
N ILE A 127 8.78 -9.89 5.88
CA ILE A 127 9.27 -9.15 4.72
C ILE A 127 8.15 -8.52 3.88
N ASN A 128 6.95 -9.10 3.87
CA ASN A 128 5.78 -8.55 3.19
C ASN A 128 5.09 -7.46 4.01
N SER A 129 5.56 -7.21 5.22
CA SER A 129 5.05 -6.20 6.13
C SER A 129 5.96 -4.98 6.24
N ILE A 130 6.97 -4.89 5.39
CA ILE A 130 7.85 -3.72 5.31
C ILE A 130 7.20 -2.68 4.40
N TYR A 131 7.00 -1.50 4.93
CA TYR A 131 6.37 -0.38 4.25
C TYR A 131 7.41 0.66 3.86
N SER A 132 7.18 1.34 2.76
CA SER A 132 8.06 2.41 2.31
C SER A 132 7.26 3.65 1.90
N VAL A 133 7.79 4.81 2.23
CA VAL A 133 7.34 6.09 1.66
C VAL A 133 8.05 6.38 0.35
N LEU A 134 7.67 7.46 -0.32
CA LEU A 134 8.19 7.82 -1.64
C LEU A 134 9.72 7.85 -1.72
N GLU A 135 10.39 8.37 -0.71
CA GLU A 135 11.85 8.54 -0.68
C GLU A 135 12.62 7.29 -0.24
N GLY A 136 11.94 6.18 0.00
CA GLY A 136 12.57 4.93 0.38
C GLY A 136 12.83 4.75 1.87
N ASN A 137 12.31 5.63 2.73
CA ASN A 137 12.35 5.39 4.16
C ASN A 137 11.48 4.19 4.50
N LEU A 138 12.04 3.24 5.25
CA LEU A 138 11.37 2.00 5.60
C LEU A 138 10.68 2.08 6.95
N PHE A 139 9.54 1.42 7.02
CA PHE A 139 8.80 1.18 8.23
C PHE A 139 8.60 -0.33 8.39
N ASP A 140 9.24 -0.90 9.41
CA ASP A 140 9.13 -2.33 9.75
C ASP A 140 8.47 -2.47 11.12
N PRO A 141 7.20 -2.89 11.19
CA PRO A 141 6.50 -3.03 12.46
C PRO A 141 6.96 -4.21 13.31
N PHE A 142 7.77 -5.11 12.77
CA PHE A 142 8.24 -6.31 13.46
C PHE A 142 9.72 -6.28 13.86
N ASP A 143 10.40 -5.20 13.60
CA ASP A 143 11.82 -5.07 13.98
C ASP A 143 12.02 -4.78 15.47
#